data_32670191e532a32ccef9996e12bc1b12
#
_entry.id   32670191e532a32ccef9996e12bc1b12
#
_cell.length_a   1.000
_cell.length_b   1.000
_cell.length_c   1.000
_cell.angle_alpha   90.00
_cell.angle_beta   90.00
_cell.angle_gamma   90.00
#
_symmetry.space_group_name_H-M   'P 1'
#
loop_
_entity.id
_entity.type
_entity.pdbx_description
1 polymer ?
#
loop_
_entity_poly.entity_id
_entity_poly.type
_entity_poly.pdbx_seq_one_letter_code
_entity_poly.pdbx_strand_id
1 'polypeptide(L)'
;TAGVVYWEKERGMGMPVIIPEKFKKKINKDSECLANVLRLIQNTESLFVERPEFFPDYTIHGITHIEKVLNYASNLIAEQTMKKLTAKDVSLLIAAVILHDFGMFLTKAGVRKILLGDGRTHRTEHLDKCSWEEEWDAYLKQIKRYSEEKLMYYFGIGTMIISPDLTSNNLSDIDKLIIGEFLRRHHHRLAHEIAIGVLPGGMDQDIFAGTSFTKADKEEIGILARSHGMP
;
A
#
# COMPACT_ATOMS: atom_id res chain seq x y z
N THR A 1 8.45 -14.13 28.24
CA THR A 1 9.89 -13.78 28.33
C THR A 1 10.61 -14.02 27.00
N ALA A 2 10.24 -15.04 26.20
CA ALA A 2 10.89 -15.31 24.93
C ALA A 2 10.60 -14.23 23.83
N GLY A 3 9.40 -13.65 23.83
CA GLY A 3 9.02 -12.60 22.87
C GLY A 3 9.77 -11.29 23.04
N VAL A 4 10.07 -10.88 24.28
CA VAL A 4 10.82 -9.65 24.57
C VAL A 4 12.26 -9.75 24.07
N VAL A 5 12.87 -10.93 24.20
CA VAL A 5 14.25 -11.19 23.75
C VAL A 5 14.36 -11.13 22.21
N TYR A 6 13.29 -11.50 21.48
CA TYR A 6 13.26 -11.44 20.03
C TYR A 6 13.34 -9.99 19.51
N TRP A 7 12.54 -9.10 20.08
CA TRP A 7 12.52 -7.67 19.73
C TRP A 7 13.82 -6.91 20.05
N GLU A 8 14.55 -7.35 21.09
CA GLU A 8 15.81 -6.72 21.49
C GLU A 8 17.01 -7.21 20.67
N LYS A 9 17.00 -8.49 20.26
CA LYS A 9 18.12 -9.09 19.51
C LYS A 9 18.20 -8.59 18.06
N GLU A 10 17.06 -8.19 17.47
CA GLU A 10 17.00 -7.70 16.10
C GLU A 10 17.23 -6.18 15.96
N ARG A 11 17.29 -5.42 17.07
CA ARG A 11 17.72 -4.02 17.02
C ARG A 11 19.16 -3.83 16.49
N GLY A 12 19.96 -4.90 16.47
CA GLY A 12 21.29 -4.93 15.85
C GLY A 12 21.29 -5.22 14.35
N MET A 13 20.15 -5.69 13.78
CA MET A 13 19.98 -5.98 12.34
C MET A 13 18.80 -5.21 11.71
N GLY A 14 18.41 -4.08 12.31
CA GLY A 14 17.48 -3.13 11.72
C GLY A 14 16.08 -3.67 11.46
N MET A 15 15.26 -3.87 12.51
CA MET A 15 13.80 -3.96 12.27
C MET A 15 13.29 -2.59 11.82
N PRO A 16 12.77 -2.48 10.57
CA PRO A 16 12.46 -1.20 10.00
C PRO A 16 11.19 -0.57 10.57
N VAL A 17 10.25 -1.37 11.10
CA VAL A 17 8.94 -0.88 11.57
C VAL A 17 8.80 -1.05 13.08
N ILE A 18 8.64 0.06 13.80
CA ILE A 18 8.37 0.07 15.24
C ILE A 18 6.87 -0.12 15.50
N ILE A 19 6.51 -1.26 16.09
CA ILE A 19 5.13 -1.55 16.49
C ILE A 19 4.85 -0.97 17.88
N PRO A 20 3.73 -0.25 18.12
CA PRO A 20 3.36 0.28 19.43
C PRO A 20 3.25 -0.80 20.50
N GLU A 21 3.70 -0.50 21.71
CA GLU A 21 3.70 -1.45 22.85
C GLU A 21 2.32 -2.08 23.13
N LYS A 22 1.26 -1.33 22.93
CA LYS A 22 -0.12 -1.80 23.12
C LYS A 22 -0.46 -2.93 22.16
N PHE A 23 -0.01 -2.84 20.90
CA PHE A 23 -0.16 -3.88 19.89
C PHE A 23 0.79 -5.05 20.13
N LYS A 24 2.07 -4.77 20.46
CA LYS A 24 3.06 -5.81 20.80
C LYS A 24 2.57 -6.71 21.92
N LYS A 25 2.08 -6.13 23.01
CA LYS A 25 1.52 -6.88 24.14
C LYS A 25 0.39 -7.81 23.76
N LYS A 26 -0.35 -7.46 22.69
CA LYS A 26 -1.47 -8.28 22.23
C LYS A 26 -1.00 -9.42 21.32
N ILE A 27 -0.19 -9.12 20.29
CA ILE A 27 0.30 -10.15 19.35
C ILE A 27 1.29 -11.13 19.98
N ASN A 28 2.06 -10.71 20.99
CA ASN A 28 2.98 -11.61 21.73
C ASN A 28 2.27 -12.73 22.51
N LYS A 29 0.94 -12.67 22.65
CA LYS A 29 0.15 -13.74 23.27
C LYS A 29 -0.06 -14.93 22.33
N ASP A 30 0.22 -14.74 21.04
CA ASP A 30 0.05 -15.72 20.00
C ASP A 30 1.29 -15.72 19.09
N SER A 31 2.03 -16.81 19.11
CA SER A 31 3.30 -16.93 18.38
C SER A 31 3.10 -16.93 16.86
N GLU A 32 1.97 -17.41 16.38
CA GLU A 32 1.65 -17.41 14.97
C GLU A 32 1.33 -16.00 14.46
N CYS A 33 0.51 -15.24 15.20
CA CYS A 33 0.23 -13.84 14.90
C CYS A 33 1.50 -12.99 14.91
N LEU A 34 2.38 -13.21 15.87
CA LEU A 34 3.69 -12.54 15.93
C LEU A 34 4.54 -12.88 14.70
N ALA A 35 4.68 -14.18 14.39
CA ALA A 35 5.48 -14.64 13.24
C ALA A 35 4.95 -14.08 11.91
N ASN A 36 3.64 -14.03 11.73
CA ASN A 36 3.01 -13.46 10.53
C ASN A 36 3.35 -11.98 10.35
N VAL A 37 3.23 -11.19 11.41
CA VAL A 37 3.56 -9.75 11.35
C VAL A 37 5.04 -9.53 11.04
N LEU A 38 5.94 -10.26 11.72
CA LEU A 38 7.37 -10.16 11.48
C LEU A 38 7.76 -10.56 10.06
N ARG A 39 7.15 -11.64 9.54
CA ARG A 39 7.41 -12.09 8.17
C ARG A 39 6.91 -11.08 7.15
N LEU A 40 5.73 -10.51 7.34
CA LEU A 40 5.20 -9.49 6.46
C LEU A 40 6.11 -8.24 6.44
N ILE A 41 6.59 -7.78 7.59
CA ILE A 41 7.55 -6.67 7.67
C ILE A 41 8.80 -7.00 6.87
N GLN A 42 9.40 -8.18 7.06
CA GLN A 42 10.59 -8.62 6.31
C GLN A 42 10.36 -8.64 4.80
N ASN A 43 9.20 -9.15 4.36
CA ASN A 43 8.86 -9.24 2.93
C ASN A 43 8.64 -7.87 2.28
N THR A 44 8.23 -6.87 3.05
CA THR A 44 7.86 -5.54 2.55
C THR A 44 8.94 -4.49 2.75
N GLU A 45 9.90 -4.71 3.64
CA GLU A 45 10.95 -3.75 4.01
C GLU A 45 11.69 -3.16 2.80
N SER A 46 12.17 -4.01 1.90
CA SER A 46 12.93 -3.59 0.72
C SER A 46 12.09 -2.85 -0.33
N LEU A 47 10.77 -2.89 -0.19
CA LEU A 47 9.84 -2.26 -1.11
C LEU A 47 9.49 -0.83 -0.69
N PHE A 48 9.74 -0.45 0.57
CA PHE A 48 9.57 0.92 1.06
C PHE A 48 10.77 1.78 0.65
N VAL A 49 10.78 2.22 -0.60
CA VAL A 49 11.79 3.14 -1.10
C VAL A 49 11.52 4.56 -0.60
N GLU A 50 12.58 5.32 -0.33
CA GLU A 50 12.46 6.69 0.16
C GLU A 50 11.78 7.63 -0.84
N ARG A 51 11.96 7.37 -2.14
CA ARG A 51 11.40 8.17 -3.24
C ARG A 51 10.77 7.25 -4.28
N PRO A 52 9.46 7.00 -4.20
CA PRO A 52 8.75 6.25 -5.22
C PRO A 52 8.86 6.94 -6.59
N GLU A 53 8.96 6.16 -7.65
CA GLU A 53 9.22 6.63 -9.02
C GLU A 53 8.26 7.72 -9.50
N PHE A 54 6.99 7.64 -9.08
CA PHE A 54 5.92 8.55 -9.49
C PHE A 54 5.58 9.63 -8.46
N PHE A 55 6.31 9.69 -7.34
CA PHE A 55 6.07 10.62 -6.24
C PHE A 55 7.36 11.29 -5.74
N PRO A 56 8.15 11.93 -6.62
CA PRO A 56 9.46 12.47 -6.25
C PRO A 56 9.39 13.58 -5.19
N ASP A 57 8.30 14.34 -5.16
CA ASP A 57 8.12 15.51 -4.29
C ASP A 57 7.04 15.27 -3.19
N TYR A 58 6.55 14.03 -3.07
CA TYR A 58 5.54 13.70 -2.08
C TYR A 58 6.13 13.48 -0.70
N THR A 59 5.30 13.66 0.33
CA THR A 59 5.62 13.28 1.70
C THR A 59 6.08 11.83 1.73
N ILE A 60 7.18 11.56 2.44
CA ILE A 60 7.74 10.21 2.56
C ILE A 60 6.70 9.27 3.19
N HIS A 61 6.08 8.41 2.36
CA HIS A 61 5.14 7.36 2.79
C HIS A 61 5.85 6.07 3.22
N GLY A 62 7.17 6.14 3.50
CA GLY A 62 7.96 5.00 3.94
C GLY A 62 7.68 4.55 5.37
N ILE A 63 8.62 3.82 5.94
CA ILE A 63 8.54 3.20 7.26
C ILE A 63 8.08 4.17 8.36
N THR A 64 8.61 5.40 8.37
CA THR A 64 8.24 6.43 9.36
C THR A 64 6.75 6.81 9.29
N HIS A 65 6.14 6.79 8.10
CA HIS A 65 4.71 7.02 7.95
C HIS A 65 3.91 5.87 8.55
N ILE A 66 4.28 4.63 8.24
CA ILE A 66 3.64 3.42 8.80
C ILE A 66 3.69 3.44 10.32
N GLU A 67 4.83 3.77 10.92
CA GLU A 67 4.99 3.88 12.37
C GLU A 67 4.05 4.93 12.97
N LYS A 68 3.93 6.10 12.33
CA LYS A 68 2.99 7.14 12.75
C LYS A 68 1.54 6.65 12.70
N VAL A 69 1.13 6.00 11.61
CA VAL A 69 -0.23 5.46 11.45
C VAL A 69 -0.51 4.39 12.49
N LEU A 70 0.43 3.47 12.74
CA LEU A 70 0.31 2.47 13.81
C LEU A 70 0.16 3.11 15.20
N ASN A 71 0.93 4.16 15.48
CA ASN A 71 0.83 4.89 16.73
C ASN A 71 -0.53 5.59 16.87
N TYR A 72 -1.02 6.25 15.83
CA TYR A 72 -2.36 6.86 15.84
C TYR A 72 -3.44 5.82 16.05
N ALA A 73 -3.41 4.70 15.32
CA ALA A 73 -4.37 3.61 15.49
C ALA A 73 -4.34 3.06 16.93
N SER A 74 -3.15 2.84 17.49
CA SER A 74 -2.98 2.38 18.86
C SER A 74 -3.57 3.36 19.89
N ASN A 75 -3.45 4.66 19.67
CA ASN A 75 -3.96 5.70 20.56
C ASN A 75 -5.48 5.88 20.44
N LEU A 76 -6.03 5.75 19.22
CA LEU A 76 -7.47 5.88 18.98
C LEU A 76 -8.28 4.71 19.55
N ILE A 77 -7.71 3.51 19.60
CA ILE A 77 -8.40 2.35 20.14
C ILE A 77 -8.47 2.45 21.68
N ALA A 78 -9.68 2.65 22.18
CA ALA A 78 -9.92 2.71 23.62
C ALA A 78 -9.51 1.42 24.32
N GLU A 79 -9.08 1.51 25.60
CA GLU A 79 -8.64 0.37 26.40
C GLU A 79 -9.68 -0.76 26.49
N GLN A 80 -10.97 -0.39 26.59
CA GLN A 80 -12.07 -1.35 26.62
C GLN A 80 -12.19 -2.13 25.30
N THR A 81 -12.00 -1.46 24.17
CA THR A 81 -11.99 -2.07 22.85
C THR A 81 -10.77 -2.97 22.69
N MET A 82 -9.58 -2.49 23.08
CA MET A 82 -8.35 -3.27 23.02
C MET A 82 -8.43 -4.58 23.84
N LYS A 83 -9.14 -4.59 24.95
CA LYS A 83 -9.37 -5.81 25.75
C LYS A 83 -10.17 -6.87 24.96
N LYS A 84 -11.11 -6.44 24.10
CA LYS A 84 -11.96 -7.32 23.31
C LYS A 84 -11.27 -7.87 22.06
N LEU A 85 -10.37 -7.10 21.46
CA LEU A 85 -9.60 -7.54 20.30
C LEU A 85 -8.75 -8.76 20.63
N THR A 86 -8.69 -9.71 19.71
CA THR A 86 -7.80 -10.88 19.77
C THR A 86 -6.40 -10.51 19.28
N ALA A 87 -5.43 -11.42 19.43
CA ALA A 87 -4.11 -11.26 18.80
C ALA A 87 -4.22 -11.23 17.28
N LYS A 88 -5.14 -12.04 16.73
CA LYS A 88 -5.43 -12.10 15.30
C LYS A 88 -5.95 -10.75 14.79
N ASP A 89 -6.97 -10.16 15.41
CA ASP A 89 -7.51 -8.86 15.00
C ASP A 89 -6.44 -7.79 14.92
N VAL A 90 -5.54 -7.76 15.92
CA VAL A 90 -4.44 -6.80 15.96
C VAL A 90 -3.39 -7.11 14.87
N SER A 91 -3.11 -8.38 14.58
CA SER A 91 -2.20 -8.75 13.50
C SER A 91 -2.73 -8.35 12.11
N LEU A 92 -4.04 -8.53 11.87
CA LEU A 92 -4.71 -8.09 10.64
C LEU A 92 -4.67 -6.57 10.51
N LEU A 93 -4.94 -5.84 11.60
CA LEU A 93 -4.85 -4.37 11.60
C LEU A 93 -3.44 -3.87 11.29
N ILE A 94 -2.41 -4.47 11.91
CA ILE A 94 -1.01 -4.10 11.62
C ILE A 94 -0.69 -4.38 10.15
N ALA A 95 -1.08 -5.54 9.62
CA ALA A 95 -0.89 -5.88 8.22
C ALA A 95 -1.59 -4.89 7.28
N ALA A 96 -2.83 -4.51 7.58
CA ALA A 96 -3.56 -3.52 6.80
C ALA A 96 -2.88 -2.14 6.81
N VAL A 97 -2.35 -1.70 7.96
CA VAL A 97 -1.59 -0.45 8.06
C VAL A 97 -0.27 -0.52 7.26
N ILE A 98 0.41 -1.67 7.23
CA ILE A 98 1.61 -1.84 6.41
C ILE A 98 1.26 -1.68 4.93
N LEU A 99 0.10 -2.14 4.49
CA LEU A 99 -0.28 -2.21 3.08
C LEU A 99 -1.06 -1.01 2.56
N HIS A 100 -1.63 -0.15 3.41
CA HIS A 100 -2.63 0.84 2.99
C HIS A 100 -2.16 1.74 1.84
N ASP A 101 -0.90 2.17 1.85
CA ASP A 101 -0.29 3.02 0.83
C ASP A 101 0.58 2.23 -0.18
N PHE A 102 0.56 0.89 -0.13
CA PHE A 102 1.48 0.06 -0.92
C PHE A 102 1.34 0.29 -2.43
N GLY A 103 0.15 0.66 -2.89
CA GLY A 103 -0.10 1.04 -4.27
C GLY A 103 0.73 2.25 -4.77
N MET A 104 1.26 3.06 -3.86
CA MET A 104 2.12 4.21 -4.21
C MET A 104 3.57 3.80 -4.52
N PHE A 105 3.98 2.58 -4.18
CA PHE A 105 5.34 2.07 -4.42
C PHE A 105 5.46 1.26 -5.71
N LEU A 106 4.45 1.30 -6.58
CA LEU A 106 4.51 0.63 -7.86
C LEU A 106 5.66 1.17 -8.72
N THR A 107 6.43 0.24 -9.27
CA THR A 107 7.43 0.55 -10.29
C THR A 107 6.75 0.81 -11.64
N LYS A 108 7.49 1.40 -12.58
CA LYS A 108 7.04 1.56 -13.96
C LYS A 108 6.59 0.24 -14.61
N ALA A 109 7.29 -0.86 -14.31
CA ALA A 109 6.87 -2.19 -14.77
C ALA A 109 5.52 -2.59 -14.19
N GLY A 110 5.28 -2.28 -12.90
CA GLY A 110 3.99 -2.51 -12.24
C GLY A 110 2.85 -1.71 -12.86
N VAL A 111 3.09 -0.43 -13.09
CA VAL A 111 2.11 0.45 -13.75
C VAL A 111 1.75 -0.06 -15.15
N ARG A 112 2.75 -0.42 -15.95
CA ARG A 112 2.52 -1.01 -17.29
C ARG A 112 1.66 -2.26 -17.22
N LYS A 113 1.99 -3.13 -16.29
CA LYS A 113 1.29 -4.40 -16.11
C LYS A 113 -0.19 -4.19 -15.78
N ILE A 114 -0.51 -3.17 -14.99
CA ILE A 114 -1.88 -2.82 -14.64
C ILE A 114 -2.61 -2.14 -15.81
N LEU A 115 -1.97 -1.14 -16.42
CA LEU A 115 -2.65 -0.23 -17.35
C LEU A 115 -2.66 -0.73 -18.81
N LEU A 116 -1.83 -1.69 -19.18
CA LEU A 116 -1.79 -2.28 -20.53
C LEU A 116 -2.41 -3.69 -20.61
N GLY A 117 -3.16 -4.10 -19.59
CA GLY A 117 -3.89 -5.37 -19.60
C GLY A 117 -3.04 -6.62 -19.33
N ASP A 118 -1.74 -6.50 -19.10
CA ASP A 118 -0.84 -7.63 -18.78
C ASP A 118 -0.94 -8.07 -17.31
N GLY A 119 -1.74 -7.36 -16.53
CA GLY A 119 -1.79 -7.53 -15.08
C GLY A 119 -2.76 -8.60 -14.63
N ARG A 120 -2.26 -9.55 -13.83
CA ARG A 120 -3.09 -10.44 -13.02
C ARG A 120 -3.55 -9.74 -11.74
N THR A 121 -4.20 -8.59 -11.87
CA THR A 121 -4.84 -7.97 -10.72
C THR A 121 -6.13 -8.70 -10.41
N HIS A 122 -6.31 -9.08 -9.14
CA HIS A 122 -7.57 -9.66 -8.70
C HIS A 122 -8.59 -8.55 -8.57
N ARG A 123 -9.64 -8.63 -9.38
CA ARG A 123 -10.78 -7.73 -9.28
C ARG A 123 -11.77 -8.29 -8.28
N THR A 124 -12.19 -7.46 -7.35
CA THR A 124 -13.33 -7.77 -6.47
C THR A 124 -14.60 -7.29 -7.17
N GLU A 125 -15.29 -8.19 -7.88
CA GLU A 125 -16.44 -7.87 -8.77
C GLU A 125 -17.54 -7.04 -8.09
N HIS A 126 -17.72 -7.18 -6.77
CA HIS A 126 -18.71 -6.44 -6.00
C HIS A 126 -18.23 -5.04 -5.57
N LEU A 127 -16.92 -4.76 -5.59
CA LEU A 127 -16.33 -3.47 -5.23
C LEU A 127 -15.87 -2.67 -6.45
N ASP A 128 -15.33 -3.34 -7.48
CA ASP A 128 -14.68 -2.71 -8.61
C ASP A 128 -15.50 -2.92 -9.89
N LYS A 129 -16.15 -1.86 -10.38
CA LYS A 129 -16.99 -1.90 -11.56
C LYS A 129 -16.20 -1.85 -12.86
N CYS A 130 -15.04 -1.16 -12.86
CA CYS A 130 -14.22 -0.91 -14.03
C CYS A 130 -12.88 -1.66 -13.96
N SER A 131 -12.35 -2.04 -15.13
CA SER A 131 -10.98 -2.51 -15.26
C SER A 131 -9.99 -1.36 -15.02
N TRP A 132 -8.70 -1.67 -14.84
CA TRP A 132 -7.67 -0.64 -14.70
C TRP A 132 -7.48 0.18 -15.97
N GLU A 133 -7.62 -0.43 -17.14
CA GLU A 133 -7.57 0.26 -18.41
C GLU A 133 -8.76 1.23 -18.57
N GLU A 134 -9.98 0.80 -18.21
CA GLU A 134 -11.16 1.66 -18.22
C GLU A 134 -11.04 2.85 -17.28
N GLU A 135 -10.51 2.63 -16.06
CA GLU A 135 -10.23 3.70 -15.08
C GLU A 135 -9.17 4.67 -15.59
N TRP A 136 -8.10 4.15 -16.19
CA TRP A 136 -7.05 4.97 -16.79
C TRP A 136 -7.58 5.82 -17.93
N ASP A 137 -8.34 5.25 -18.84
CA ASP A 137 -8.97 5.96 -19.96
C ASP A 137 -9.95 7.03 -19.48
N ALA A 138 -10.76 6.72 -18.48
CA ALA A 138 -11.67 7.68 -17.86
C ALA A 138 -10.92 8.84 -17.22
N TYR A 139 -9.84 8.54 -16.49
CA TYR A 139 -8.97 9.53 -15.88
C TYR A 139 -8.31 10.44 -16.94
N LEU A 140 -7.73 9.89 -18.00
CA LEU A 140 -7.14 10.69 -19.08
C LEU A 140 -8.18 11.59 -19.77
N LYS A 141 -9.40 11.09 -20.00
CA LYS A 141 -10.51 11.91 -20.54
C LYS A 141 -10.88 13.03 -19.58
N GLN A 142 -10.84 12.79 -18.27
CA GLN A 142 -11.14 13.79 -17.25
C GLN A 142 -10.08 14.90 -17.20
N ILE A 143 -8.79 14.54 -17.11
CA ILE A 143 -7.71 15.54 -16.98
C ILE A 143 -7.54 16.39 -18.25
N LYS A 144 -7.85 15.87 -19.42
CA LYS A 144 -7.89 16.65 -20.69
C LYS A 144 -8.94 17.77 -20.68
N ARG A 145 -9.91 17.72 -19.78
CA ARG A 145 -10.96 18.77 -19.61
C ARG A 145 -10.66 19.74 -18.49
N TYR A 146 -9.49 19.64 -17.85
CA TYR A 146 -9.12 20.54 -16.78
C TYR A 146 -8.85 21.95 -17.32
N SER A 147 -9.21 22.97 -16.54
CA SER A 147 -8.81 24.36 -16.78
C SER A 147 -7.29 24.51 -16.61
N GLU A 148 -6.73 25.57 -17.17
CA GLU A 148 -5.31 25.92 -16.99
C GLU A 148 -4.93 25.99 -15.50
N GLU A 149 -5.78 26.56 -14.65
CA GLU A 149 -5.56 26.62 -13.19
C GLU A 149 -5.45 25.22 -12.57
N LYS A 150 -6.31 24.29 -12.97
CA LYS A 150 -6.23 22.90 -12.49
C LYS A 150 -5.01 22.18 -13.01
N LEU A 151 -4.65 22.39 -14.28
CA LEU A 151 -3.45 21.80 -14.87
C LEU A 151 -2.20 22.33 -14.18
N MET A 152 -2.15 23.64 -13.89
CA MET A 152 -1.07 24.24 -13.14
C MET A 152 -0.99 23.69 -11.71
N TYR A 153 -2.13 23.54 -11.02
CA TYR A 153 -2.20 23.05 -9.65
C TYR A 153 -1.74 21.58 -9.52
N TYR A 154 -2.20 20.70 -10.41
CA TYR A 154 -1.89 19.26 -10.32
C TYR A 154 -0.58 18.86 -11.00
N PHE A 155 -0.21 19.52 -12.09
CA PHE A 155 0.88 19.08 -12.95
C PHE A 155 1.94 20.16 -13.25
N GLY A 156 1.76 21.35 -12.72
CA GLY A 156 2.69 22.47 -12.95
C GLY A 156 2.74 22.97 -14.41
N ILE A 157 1.71 22.67 -15.22
CA ILE A 157 1.64 23.03 -16.64
C ILE A 157 0.38 23.82 -16.95
N GLY A 158 0.49 24.82 -17.86
CA GLY A 158 -0.65 25.61 -18.34
C GLY A 158 -1.17 25.20 -19.73
N THR A 159 -0.74 24.04 -20.24
CA THR A 159 -1.07 23.59 -21.59
C THR A 159 -1.78 22.23 -21.57
N MET A 160 -2.40 21.89 -22.71
CA MET A 160 -3.12 20.62 -22.86
C MET A 160 -2.22 19.41 -22.61
N ILE A 161 -2.74 18.45 -21.87
CA ILE A 161 -2.07 17.18 -21.54
C ILE A 161 -1.98 16.29 -22.77
N ILE A 162 -0.78 15.80 -23.03
CA ILE A 162 -0.52 14.67 -23.93
C ILE A 162 -0.56 13.40 -23.06
N SER A 163 -1.25 12.37 -23.52
CA SER A 163 -1.31 11.10 -22.79
C SER A 163 0.09 10.49 -22.65
N PRO A 164 0.49 10.03 -21.45
CA PRO A 164 1.77 9.36 -21.26
C PRO A 164 1.93 8.14 -22.17
N ASP A 165 3.08 8.02 -22.82
CA ASP A 165 3.44 6.78 -23.51
C ASP A 165 3.99 5.76 -22.53
N LEU A 166 3.11 4.90 -22.03
CA LEU A 166 3.47 3.85 -21.08
C LEU A 166 4.47 2.82 -21.65
N THR A 167 4.63 2.74 -22.97
CA THR A 167 5.59 1.83 -23.61
C THR A 167 7.00 2.41 -23.66
N SER A 168 7.14 3.74 -23.55
CA SER A 168 8.42 4.43 -23.55
C SER A 168 9.31 4.02 -22.36
N ASN A 169 10.59 3.81 -22.61
CA ASN A 169 11.56 3.59 -21.55
C ASN A 169 11.87 4.85 -20.73
N ASN A 170 11.63 6.03 -21.31
CA ASN A 170 11.87 7.32 -20.67
C ASN A 170 10.55 8.08 -20.54
N LEU A 171 9.97 8.06 -19.35
CA LEU A 171 8.83 8.91 -19.01
C LEU A 171 9.34 10.31 -18.67
N SER A 172 8.68 11.33 -19.21
CA SER A 172 8.94 12.72 -18.80
C SER A 172 8.48 12.94 -17.36
N ASP A 173 8.91 14.04 -16.74
CA ASP A 173 8.46 14.38 -15.37
C ASP A 173 6.95 14.65 -15.33
N ILE A 174 6.37 15.20 -16.42
CA ILE A 174 4.93 15.39 -16.56
C ILE A 174 4.21 14.02 -16.65
N ASP A 175 4.74 13.07 -17.40
CA ASP A 175 4.16 11.72 -17.46
C ASP A 175 4.14 11.07 -16.08
N LYS A 176 5.24 11.22 -15.32
CA LYS A 176 5.32 10.70 -13.94
C LYS A 176 4.30 11.35 -13.02
N LEU A 177 4.10 12.67 -13.11
CA LEU A 177 3.08 13.38 -12.35
C LEU A 177 1.66 12.92 -12.70
N ILE A 178 1.37 12.73 -13.99
CA ILE A 178 0.05 12.23 -14.45
C ILE A 178 -0.20 10.82 -13.91
N ILE A 179 0.79 9.93 -14.03
CA ILE A 179 0.70 8.56 -13.51
C ILE A 179 0.60 8.59 -11.98
N GLY A 180 1.40 9.40 -11.31
CA GLY A 180 1.38 9.55 -9.86
C GLY A 180 0.02 9.98 -9.34
N GLU A 181 -0.60 10.99 -9.95
CA GLU A 181 -1.93 11.44 -9.55
C GLU A 181 -2.99 10.36 -9.78
N PHE A 182 -2.89 9.55 -10.83
CA PHE A 182 -3.73 8.38 -11.02
C PHE A 182 -3.54 7.35 -9.91
N LEU A 183 -2.30 6.97 -9.62
CA LEU A 183 -1.98 6.04 -8.54
C LEU A 183 -2.47 6.56 -7.20
N ARG A 184 -2.28 7.86 -6.90
CA ARG A 184 -2.76 8.49 -5.67
C ARG A 184 -4.27 8.37 -5.49
N ARG A 185 -5.04 8.46 -6.57
CA ARG A 185 -6.51 8.31 -6.51
C ARG A 185 -6.95 6.88 -6.26
N HIS A 186 -6.14 5.92 -6.68
CA HIS A 186 -6.53 4.51 -6.72
C HIS A 186 -5.66 3.61 -5.82
N HIS A 187 -4.71 4.18 -5.03
CA HIS A 187 -3.79 3.38 -4.21
C HIS A 187 -4.51 2.47 -3.21
N HIS A 188 -5.64 2.90 -2.68
CA HIS A 188 -6.46 2.11 -1.77
C HIS A 188 -7.03 0.85 -2.43
N ARG A 189 -7.48 0.93 -3.69
CA ARG A 189 -7.89 -0.23 -4.48
C ARG A 189 -6.69 -1.14 -4.76
N LEU A 190 -5.55 -0.57 -5.14
CA LEU A 190 -4.31 -1.32 -5.35
C LEU A 190 -3.87 -2.04 -4.08
N ALA A 191 -3.92 -1.40 -2.92
CA ALA A 191 -3.59 -2.04 -1.65
C ALA A 191 -4.44 -3.30 -1.39
N HIS A 192 -5.74 -3.25 -1.68
CA HIS A 192 -6.62 -4.42 -1.58
C HIS A 192 -6.24 -5.51 -2.58
N GLU A 193 -6.09 -5.17 -3.86
CA GLU A 193 -5.74 -6.14 -4.90
C GLU A 193 -4.37 -6.79 -4.66
N ILE A 194 -3.39 -6.04 -4.13
CA ILE A 194 -2.08 -6.56 -3.71
C ILE A 194 -2.23 -7.53 -2.54
N ALA A 195 -3.11 -7.24 -1.58
CA ALA A 195 -3.33 -8.10 -0.42
C ALA A 195 -3.88 -9.48 -0.81
N ILE A 196 -4.78 -9.55 -1.77
CA ILE A 196 -5.39 -10.81 -2.22
C ILE A 196 -4.68 -11.49 -3.39
N GLY A 197 -3.76 -10.79 -4.03
CA GLY A 197 -3.02 -11.24 -5.21
C GLY A 197 -1.52 -11.16 -5.05
N VAL A 198 -0.87 -10.48 -5.98
CA VAL A 198 0.58 -10.28 -6.01
C VAL A 198 0.91 -8.82 -6.32
N LEU A 199 2.08 -8.36 -5.88
CA LEU A 199 2.58 -7.04 -6.23
C LEU A 199 2.91 -7.00 -7.73
N PRO A 200 2.22 -6.16 -8.53
CA PRO A 200 2.47 -6.11 -9.97
C PRO A 200 3.84 -5.50 -10.30
N GLY A 201 4.49 -6.05 -11.33
CA GLY A 201 5.70 -5.46 -11.93
C GLY A 201 7.02 -5.75 -11.27
N GLY A 202 7.05 -6.62 -10.29
CA GLY A 202 8.26 -7.29 -9.85
C GLY A 202 8.30 -8.72 -10.41
N MET A 203 8.94 -9.63 -9.70
CA MET A 203 8.85 -11.08 -9.97
C MET A 203 7.50 -11.66 -9.46
N ASP A 204 6.39 -10.94 -9.63
CA ASP A 204 5.06 -11.30 -9.09
C ASP A 204 5.14 -11.73 -7.61
N GLN A 205 5.77 -10.90 -6.80
CA GLN A 205 6.09 -11.21 -5.42
C GLN A 205 4.82 -11.29 -4.57
N ASP A 206 4.57 -12.47 -3.98
CA ASP A 206 3.59 -12.60 -2.89
C ASP A 206 4.19 -12.02 -1.61
N ILE A 207 3.73 -10.83 -1.23
CA ILE A 207 4.15 -10.15 -0.01
C ILE A 207 3.81 -10.93 1.27
N PHE A 208 2.88 -11.87 1.20
CA PHE A 208 2.52 -12.78 2.30
C PHE A 208 3.28 -14.12 2.27
N ALA A 209 4.28 -14.26 1.41
CA ALA A 209 5.06 -15.50 1.33
C ALA A 209 5.65 -15.89 2.69
N GLY A 210 5.43 -17.14 3.10
CA GLY A 210 5.89 -17.66 4.39
C GLY A 210 5.11 -17.19 5.61
N THR A 211 3.97 -16.50 5.44
CA THR A 211 2.99 -16.27 6.50
C THR A 211 1.93 -17.38 6.48
N SER A 212 1.20 -17.54 7.58
CA SER A 212 0.03 -18.43 7.68
C SER A 212 -1.30 -17.70 7.49
N PHE A 213 -1.30 -16.45 7.04
CA PHE A 213 -2.53 -15.74 6.71
C PHE A 213 -3.33 -16.50 5.65
N THR A 214 -4.56 -16.85 6.00
CA THR A 214 -5.48 -17.52 5.09
C THR A 214 -5.97 -16.58 3.98
N LYS A 215 -6.62 -17.12 2.95
CA LYS A 215 -7.26 -16.31 1.92
C LYS A 215 -8.28 -15.33 2.53
N ALA A 216 -9.05 -15.76 3.53
CA ALA A 216 -10.00 -14.90 4.23
C ALA A 216 -9.29 -13.76 5.00
N ASP A 217 -8.17 -14.07 5.65
CA ASP A 217 -7.37 -13.06 6.34
C ASP A 217 -6.81 -12.01 5.36
N LYS A 218 -6.29 -12.45 4.22
CA LYS A 218 -5.78 -11.55 3.16
C LYS A 218 -6.90 -10.65 2.60
N GLU A 219 -8.09 -11.19 2.41
CA GLU A 219 -9.28 -10.41 2.02
C GLU A 219 -9.63 -9.35 3.07
N GLU A 220 -9.68 -9.73 4.34
CA GLU A 220 -9.97 -8.83 5.45
C GLU A 220 -8.91 -7.73 5.59
N ILE A 221 -7.62 -8.08 5.50
CA ILE A 221 -6.51 -7.13 5.45
C ILE A 221 -6.69 -6.16 4.27
N GLY A 222 -7.03 -6.66 3.09
CA GLY A 222 -7.24 -5.86 1.89
C GLY A 222 -8.39 -4.87 2.03
N ILE A 223 -9.53 -5.32 2.57
CA ILE A 223 -10.68 -4.45 2.86
C ILE A 223 -10.31 -3.36 3.87
N LEU A 224 -9.64 -3.72 4.96
CA LEU A 224 -9.18 -2.75 5.96
C LEU A 224 -8.20 -1.75 5.35
N ALA A 225 -7.21 -2.21 4.58
CA ALA A 225 -6.28 -1.34 3.88
C ALA A 225 -6.99 -0.41 2.89
N ARG A 226 -8.01 -0.90 2.18
CA ARG A 226 -8.80 -0.11 1.23
C ARG A 226 -9.67 0.96 1.91
N SER A 227 -10.13 0.72 3.12
CA SER A 227 -11.13 1.56 3.80
C SER A 227 -10.68 3.01 4.01
N HIS A 228 -9.38 3.29 4.05
CA HIS A 228 -8.85 4.65 4.23
C HIS A 228 -9.14 5.58 3.04
N GLY A 229 -9.38 5.04 1.83
CA GLY A 229 -9.71 5.79 0.62
C GLY A 229 -11.19 5.70 0.23
N MET A 230 -12.03 5.04 1.03
CA MET A 230 -13.48 5.01 0.80
C MET A 230 -14.12 6.29 1.32
N PRO A 231 -15.12 6.86 0.59
CA PRO A 231 -15.89 8.02 1.04
C PRO A 231 -16.77 7.70 2.23
#